data_9e7104ac567b4548004d47e0e7acd0ab
#
_entry.id   9e7104ac567b4548004d47e0e7acd0ab
#
_cell.length_a   1.000
_cell.length_b   1.000
_cell.length_c   1.000
_cell.angle_alpha   90.00
_cell.angle_beta   90.00
_cell.angle_gamma   90.00
#
_symmetry.space_group_name_H-M   'P 1'
#
loop_
_entity.id
_entity.type
_entity.pdbx_description
1 polymer ?
#
loop_
_entity_poly.entity_id
_entity_poly.type
_entity_poly.pdbx_seq_one_letter_code
_entity_poly.pdbx_strand_id
1 'polypeptide(L)'
;MFRTISIFAFLVVAASANADTLALSSHYSAVGVNPDGSKYKGAVSVKIISDSTFAIEWTIGGVIYKGFGMRRNDALAATYMINGEPGLVIYQVEGNELDGLWSVRGENGSGSEHLTPTD
;
A
#
# COMPACT_ATOMS: atom_id res chain seq x y z
N MET A 1 19.39 15.14 -39.19
CA MET A 1 19.02 14.76 -38.71
C MET A 1 18.70 14.64 -37.85
N PHE A 2 18.44 14.55 -37.46
CA PHE A 2 17.96 14.19 -36.59
C PHE A 2 17.83 14.13 -35.59
N ARG A 3 18.07 14.48 -35.41
CA ARG A 3 17.77 14.27 -34.46
C ARG A 3 17.74 14.42 -33.42
N THR A 4 17.79 14.70 -33.25
CA THR A 4 17.53 14.64 -32.21
C THR A 4 17.33 14.73 -31.26
N ILE A 5 17.50 15.04 -31.22
CA ILE A 5 17.13 14.97 -30.31
C ILE A 5 16.86 14.84 -29.29
N SER A 6 16.94 14.99 -29.13
CA SER A 6 16.54 14.69 -28.13
C SER A 6 16.35 14.53 -27.19
N ILE A 7 16.53 14.85 -27.17
CA ILE A 7 16.24 14.53 -26.33
C ILE A 7 15.97 14.49 -25.42
N PHE A 8 16.00 14.74 -25.42
CA PHE A 8 15.58 14.43 -24.63
C PHE A 8 15.23 14.42 -23.76
N ALA A 9 15.34 14.77 -23.90
CA ALA A 9 14.82 14.52 -23.18
C ALA A 9 14.65 14.36 -22.50
N PHE A 10 14.77 14.48 -22.52
CA PHE A 10 14.41 14.03 -21.96
C PHE A 10 14.35 14.03 -21.03
N LEU A 11 14.62 14.36 -21.19
CA LEU A 11 14.39 14.18 -20.45
C LEU A 11 14.09 14.39 -19.63
N VAL A 12 14.35 14.84 -19.70
CA VAL A 12 13.67 15.11 -18.86
C VAL A 12 12.92 14.48 -18.35
N VAL A 13 12.76 14.42 -18.65
CA VAL A 13 11.85 13.65 -18.18
C VAL A 13 12.16 12.89 -17.08
N ALA A 14 13.09 12.72 -16.86
CA ALA A 14 13.54 12.04 -15.72
C ALA A 14 13.01 12.57 -14.44
N ALA A 15 12.78 13.82 -14.40
CA ALA A 15 12.23 14.43 -13.20
C ALA A 15 10.87 13.85 -12.85
N SER A 16 10.10 13.44 -13.83
CA SER A 16 8.80 12.88 -13.54
C SER A 16 8.88 11.55 -12.83
N ALA A 17 9.95 10.80 -13.07
CA ALA A 17 10.11 9.54 -12.38
C ALA A 17 10.25 9.73 -10.88
N ASN A 18 10.88 10.84 -10.47
CA ASN A 18 11.04 11.11 -9.05
C ASN A 18 9.71 11.42 -8.36
N ALA A 19 8.79 11.99 -9.10
CA ALA A 19 7.48 12.30 -8.53
C ALA A 19 6.73 11.02 -8.13
N ASP A 20 7.08 9.89 -8.74
CA ASP A 20 6.41 8.64 -8.47
C ASP A 20 6.95 7.95 -7.22
N THR A 21 8.03 8.46 -6.64
CA THR A 21 8.65 7.82 -5.50
C THR A 21 8.30 8.54 -4.21
N LEU A 22 7.04 8.84 -4.03
CA LEU A 22 6.57 9.44 -2.81
C LEU A 22 6.89 8.52 -1.64
N ALA A 23 7.51 9.05 -0.61
CA ALA A 23 7.88 8.26 0.55
C ALA A 23 6.63 7.84 1.31
N LEU A 24 6.63 6.61 1.77
CA LEU A 24 5.58 6.13 2.64
C LEU A 24 5.86 6.61 4.06
N SER A 25 4.81 6.90 4.81
CA SER A 25 4.93 7.16 6.24
C SER A 25 5.27 5.87 6.96
N SER A 26 5.84 5.98 8.15
CA SER A 26 6.09 4.81 8.99
C SER A 26 4.84 4.36 9.72
N HIS A 27 3.91 5.26 9.97
CA HIS A 27 2.72 4.98 10.76
C HIS A 27 1.48 5.60 10.13
N TYR A 28 0.39 4.84 10.18
CA TYR A 28 -0.91 5.28 9.67
C TYR A 28 -1.99 4.88 10.65
N SER A 29 -3.08 5.64 10.66
CA SER A 29 -4.34 5.17 11.24
C SER A 29 -5.14 4.51 10.13
N ALA A 30 -5.87 3.45 10.47
CA ALA A 30 -6.67 2.70 9.52
C ALA A 30 -8.15 2.79 9.89
N VAL A 31 -8.98 2.98 8.88
CA VAL A 31 -10.41 2.78 9.00
C VAL A 31 -10.81 1.84 7.87
N GLY A 32 -11.61 0.85 8.18
CA GLY A 32 -11.95 -0.15 7.18
C GLY A 32 -13.35 -0.69 7.31
N VAL A 33 -13.71 -1.46 6.30
CA VAL A 33 -15.00 -2.13 6.21
C VAL A 33 -14.73 -3.60 5.88
N ASN A 34 -15.26 -4.49 6.70
CA ASN A 34 -15.17 -5.93 6.46
C ASN A 34 -16.09 -6.35 5.32
N PRO A 35 -15.88 -7.53 4.71
CA PRO A 35 -16.76 -8.00 3.64
C PRO A 35 -18.24 -8.06 4.03
N ASP A 36 -18.56 -8.23 5.31
CA ASP A 36 -19.93 -8.27 5.78
C ASP A 36 -20.52 -6.87 6.03
N GLY A 37 -19.75 -5.80 5.77
CA GLY A 37 -20.19 -4.43 5.96
C GLY A 37 -19.90 -3.84 7.33
N SER A 38 -19.42 -4.63 8.28
CA SER A 38 -19.05 -4.11 9.60
C SER A 38 -17.78 -3.28 9.49
N LYS A 39 -17.64 -2.28 10.36
CA LYS A 39 -16.51 -1.34 10.32
C LYS A 39 -15.48 -1.67 11.38
N TYR A 40 -14.24 -1.30 11.11
CA TYR A 40 -13.16 -1.46 12.07
C TYR A 40 -12.21 -0.28 11.99
N LYS A 41 -11.39 -0.13 13.04
CA LYS A 41 -10.31 0.84 13.10
C LYS A 41 -9.06 0.12 13.56
N GLY A 42 -7.93 0.70 13.23
CA GLY A 42 -6.67 0.15 13.67
C GLY A 42 -5.51 1.09 13.42
N ALA A 43 -4.32 0.58 13.69
CA ALA A 43 -3.07 1.27 13.45
C ALA A 43 -2.21 0.41 12.55
N VAL A 44 -1.41 1.06 11.71
CA VAL A 44 -0.57 0.36 10.75
C VAL A 44 0.83 0.94 10.81
N SER A 45 1.84 0.06 10.81
CA SER A 45 3.22 0.48 10.67
C SER A 45 3.81 -0.12 9.41
N VAL A 46 4.67 0.67 8.75
CA VAL A 46 5.33 0.26 7.50
C VAL A 46 6.82 0.45 7.67
N LYS A 47 7.59 -0.57 7.30
CA LYS A 47 9.04 -0.53 7.32
C LYS A 47 9.54 -0.84 5.91
N ILE A 48 10.26 0.10 5.33
CA ILE A 48 10.84 -0.08 3.99
C ILE A 48 12.01 -1.07 4.10
N ILE A 49 11.99 -2.08 3.25
CA ILE A 49 13.05 -3.09 3.17
C ILE A 49 13.97 -2.78 2.00
N SER A 50 13.41 -2.45 0.85
CA SER A 50 14.17 -2.12 -0.36
C SER A 50 13.38 -1.10 -1.18
N ASP A 51 13.88 -0.75 -2.35
CA ASP A 51 13.18 0.18 -3.25
C ASP A 51 11.79 -0.32 -3.63
N SER A 52 11.57 -1.62 -3.60
CA SER A 52 10.32 -2.21 -4.07
C SER A 52 9.61 -3.07 -3.02
N THR A 53 10.19 -3.26 -1.84
CA THR A 53 9.59 -4.14 -0.84
C THR A 53 9.48 -3.46 0.52
N PHE A 54 8.50 -3.91 1.30
CA PHE A 54 8.25 -3.37 2.63
C PHE A 54 7.64 -4.44 3.53
N ALA A 55 7.80 -4.25 4.82
CA ALA A 55 7.08 -4.99 5.84
C ALA A 55 5.97 -4.11 6.37
N ILE A 56 4.85 -4.70 6.71
CA ILE A 56 3.69 -3.96 7.20
C ILE A 56 3.06 -4.73 8.36
N GLU A 57 2.60 -4.00 9.36
CA GLU A 57 1.89 -4.59 10.49
C GLU A 57 0.61 -3.80 10.73
N TRP A 58 -0.48 -4.53 10.88
CA TRP A 58 -1.77 -3.96 11.26
C TRP A 58 -2.07 -4.38 12.69
N THR A 59 -2.47 -3.44 13.52
CA THR A 59 -2.95 -3.72 14.87
C THR A 59 -4.42 -3.36 14.91
N ILE A 60 -5.27 -4.36 15.00
CA ILE A 60 -6.72 -4.20 14.94
C ILE A 60 -7.34 -4.99 16.07
N GLY A 61 -8.06 -4.31 16.96
CA GLY A 61 -8.70 -4.98 18.08
C GLY A 61 -7.72 -5.69 19.00
N GLY A 62 -6.51 -5.16 19.14
CA GLY A 62 -5.48 -5.78 19.97
C GLY A 62 -4.74 -6.94 19.32
N VAL A 63 -5.07 -7.27 18.08
CA VAL A 63 -4.43 -8.35 17.33
C VAL A 63 -3.47 -7.74 16.32
N ILE A 64 -2.28 -8.31 16.22
CA ILE A 64 -1.25 -7.86 15.26
C ILE A 64 -1.22 -8.84 14.09
N TYR A 65 -1.39 -8.30 12.89
CA TYR A 65 -1.24 -9.05 11.65
C TYR A 65 0.01 -8.53 10.94
N LYS A 66 0.88 -9.43 10.54
CA LYS A 66 2.14 -9.08 9.87
C LYS A 66 2.07 -9.44 8.41
N GLY A 67 2.59 -8.56 7.57
CA GLY A 67 2.59 -8.76 6.14
C GLY A 67 3.88 -8.35 5.48
N PHE A 68 4.01 -8.77 4.25
CA PHE A 68 5.13 -8.47 3.38
C PHE A 68 4.57 -8.02 2.05
N GLY A 69 5.12 -6.96 1.49
CA GLY A 69 4.55 -6.39 0.28
C GLY A 69 5.57 -5.87 -0.70
N MET A 70 5.07 -5.53 -1.85
CA MET A 70 5.82 -4.91 -2.93
C MET A 70 5.10 -3.66 -3.40
N ARG A 71 5.89 -2.72 -3.86
CA ARG A 71 5.40 -1.47 -4.44
C ARG A 71 5.81 -1.37 -5.89
N ARG A 72 4.87 -0.94 -6.72
CA ARG A 72 5.16 -0.53 -8.09
C ARG A 72 4.39 0.74 -8.36
N ASN A 73 5.12 1.85 -8.57
CA ASN A 73 4.52 3.17 -8.77
C ASN A 73 3.57 3.49 -7.61
N ASP A 74 2.31 3.73 -7.88
CA ASP A 74 1.33 4.10 -6.87
C ASP A 74 0.54 2.90 -6.34
N ALA A 75 0.94 1.70 -6.68
CA ALA A 75 0.27 0.49 -6.20
C ALA A 75 1.16 -0.23 -5.20
N LEU A 76 0.57 -0.59 -4.05
CA LEU A 76 1.23 -1.38 -3.03
C LEU A 76 0.40 -2.64 -2.82
N ALA A 77 1.03 -3.79 -2.92
CA ALA A 77 0.36 -5.06 -2.69
C ALA A 77 1.06 -5.79 -1.55
N ALA A 78 0.31 -6.37 -0.65
CA ALA A 78 0.88 -7.10 0.46
C ALA A 78 0.07 -8.37 0.73
N THR A 79 0.75 -9.33 1.34
CA THR A 79 0.14 -10.57 1.77
C THR A 79 0.28 -10.70 3.29
N TYR A 80 -0.65 -11.39 3.89
CA TYR A 80 -0.66 -11.66 5.33
C TYR A 80 -1.39 -12.98 5.58
N MET A 81 -1.33 -13.45 6.82
CA MET A 81 -2.03 -14.68 7.21
C MET A 81 -3.05 -14.35 8.28
N ILE A 82 -4.22 -14.93 8.18
CA ILE A 82 -5.24 -14.81 9.19
C ILE A 82 -5.90 -16.17 9.37
N ASN A 83 -5.86 -16.71 10.59
CA ASN A 83 -6.40 -18.04 10.90
C ASN A 83 -5.89 -19.12 9.95
N GLY A 84 -4.61 -19.03 9.56
CA GLY A 84 -4.00 -20.01 8.67
C GLY A 84 -4.32 -19.83 7.19
N GLU A 85 -5.08 -18.80 6.83
CA GLU A 85 -5.43 -18.53 5.44
C GLU A 85 -4.68 -17.29 4.92
N PRO A 86 -4.22 -17.30 3.68
CA PRO A 86 -3.55 -16.13 3.12
C PRO A 86 -4.57 -15.03 2.82
N GLY A 87 -4.17 -13.81 3.14
CA GLY A 87 -4.89 -12.62 2.77
C GLY A 87 -4.05 -11.79 1.82
N LEU A 88 -4.73 -10.95 1.06
CA LEU A 88 -4.12 -10.02 0.12
C LEU A 88 -4.73 -8.66 0.31
N VAL A 89 -3.90 -7.64 0.19
CA VAL A 89 -4.38 -6.26 0.13
C VAL A 89 -3.65 -5.55 -0.99
N ILE A 90 -4.36 -4.68 -1.67
CA ILE A 90 -3.77 -3.77 -2.64
C ILE A 90 -4.20 -2.36 -2.28
N TYR A 91 -3.22 -1.47 -2.15
CA TYR A 91 -3.45 -0.05 -1.88
C TYR A 91 -3.11 0.77 -3.11
N GLN A 92 -3.87 1.81 -3.32
CA GLN A 92 -3.57 2.86 -4.27
C GLN A 92 -3.15 4.09 -3.50
N VAL A 93 -2.01 4.66 -3.85
CA VAL A 93 -1.53 5.90 -3.24
C VAL A 93 -2.38 7.06 -3.74
N GLU A 94 -2.91 7.84 -2.80
CA GLU A 94 -3.71 9.04 -3.09
C GLU A 94 -3.19 10.19 -2.24
N GLY A 95 -2.31 11.00 -2.83
CA GLY A 95 -1.59 12.01 -2.06
C GLY A 95 -0.68 11.33 -1.06
N ASN A 96 -0.88 11.62 0.24
CA ASN A 96 -0.14 10.95 1.29
C ASN A 96 -0.94 9.83 1.97
N GLU A 97 -2.12 9.52 1.44
CA GLU A 97 -3.01 8.51 1.99
C GLU A 97 -3.00 7.26 1.11
N LEU A 98 -3.48 6.17 1.65
CA LEU A 98 -3.55 4.90 0.93
C LEU A 98 -4.98 4.38 0.98
N ASP A 99 -5.51 4.01 -0.19
CA ASP A 99 -6.85 3.46 -0.29
C ASP A 99 -6.75 2.02 -0.73
N GLY A 100 -7.30 1.10 0.05
CA GLY A 100 -7.08 -0.32 -0.13
C GLY A 100 -8.32 -1.16 -0.29
N LEU A 101 -8.10 -2.28 -0.95
CA LEU A 101 -9.07 -3.36 -1.09
C LEU A 101 -8.38 -4.64 -0.63
N TRP A 102 -9.06 -5.44 0.18
CA TRP A 102 -8.45 -6.64 0.74
C TRP A 102 -9.42 -7.81 0.76
N SER A 103 -8.87 -9.01 0.80
CA SER A 103 -9.66 -10.22 0.91
C SER A 103 -8.81 -11.33 1.53
N VAL A 104 -9.48 -12.33 2.09
CA VAL A 104 -8.83 -13.51 2.67
C VAL A 104 -9.36 -14.72 1.93
N ARG A 105 -8.48 -15.65 1.59
CA ARG A 105 -8.89 -16.87 0.89
C ARG A 105 -9.97 -17.60 1.70
N GLY A 106 -11.03 -17.97 1.05
CA GLY A 106 -12.16 -18.64 1.70
C GLY A 106 -13.26 -17.71 2.16
N GLU A 107 -12.98 -16.39 2.20
CA GLU A 107 -13.98 -15.38 2.49
C GLU A 107 -14.77 -15.07 1.23
N ASN A 108 -16.02 -14.68 1.41
CA ASN A 108 -16.86 -14.30 0.31
C ASN A 108 -16.85 -12.78 0.17
N GLY A 109 -16.16 -12.28 -0.86
CA GLY A 109 -16.08 -10.86 -1.13
C GLY A 109 -14.82 -10.22 -0.62
N SER A 110 -14.83 -8.91 -0.58
CA SER A 110 -13.67 -8.11 -0.18
C SER A 110 -14.07 -7.02 0.80
N GLY A 111 -13.10 -6.60 1.60
CA GLY A 111 -13.22 -5.44 2.46
C GLY A 111 -12.46 -4.27 1.86
N SER A 112 -12.58 -3.12 2.51
CA SER A 112 -11.84 -1.93 2.12
C SER A 112 -11.12 -1.37 3.34
N GLU A 113 -10.08 -0.57 3.08
CA GLU A 113 -9.31 0.03 4.17
C GLU A 113 -8.67 1.32 3.66
N HIS A 114 -8.78 2.36 4.47
CA HIS A 114 -8.17 3.64 4.15
C HIS A 114 -7.16 4.00 5.22
N LEU A 115 -5.95 4.36 4.80
CA LEU A 115 -4.85 4.67 5.70
C LEU A 115 -4.50 6.15 5.60
N THR A 116 -4.43 6.79 6.77
CA THR A 116 -4.05 8.19 6.89
C THR A 116 -2.79 8.29 7.75
N PRO A 117 -1.73 8.98 7.28
CA PRO A 117 -0.49 9.09 8.05
C PRO A 117 -0.73 9.73 9.41
N THR A 118 0.02 9.26 10.42
CA THR A 118 -0.03 9.80 11.77
C THR A 118 1.29 10.41 12.22
N ASP A 119 2.36 10.30 11.41
CA ASP A 119 3.67 10.88 11.74
C ASP A 119 4.13 11.93 10.73
#